data_38504066807a029fcb3b246227ed9b4b
#
_entry.id   38504066807a029fcb3b246227ed9b4b
#
_cell.length_a   1.000
_cell.length_b   1.000
_cell.length_c   1.000
_cell.angle_alpha   90.00
_cell.angle_beta   90.00
_cell.angle_gamma   90.00
#
_symmetry.space_group_name_H-M   'P 1'
#
loop_
_entity.id
_entity.type
_entity.pdbx_description
1 polymer ?
#
loop_
_entity_poly.entity_id
_entity_poly.type
_entity_poly.pdbx_seq_one_letter_code
_entity_poly.pdbx_strand_id
1 'polypeptide(L)'
;KVVVSADAAIFPKTLTVSGEEKTYGDKSNSLTLSMTSLEMAKNEVAYGYLSFFPIADMTKDTELTFTATIEKVGDSSSTETIEKKGKISELYNAESVVAGDEYKYVAGKRYGISFMLVADLGYEETEAGKYLVKKEDGLINLASEPTVMTNAATVITLDADLDMSTKEAWVPVTEFKGILDGNGKTISGLTIEATGNDAGLFITNNGIIKNLTLKDVTVKQVSGAAGAFAAINTGTIQNCVIDGGALTVNGTDAKLGAITGHNQTGASMIKDCKVKGNVVLTVAGGKVNAGGLAGVNGWWSKAQIQGSSIDKEVSFVYRGNGEGAIGGLVGWNVQGTITGCYSLMTITAFTAVNAGGLVGGNEGPVTASFAASEIVAKA
;
A
#
# COMPACT_ATOMS: atom_id res chain seq x y z
N LYS A 1 -26.50 6.43 1.33
CA LYS A 1 -27.67 6.43 0.42
C LYS A 1 -27.75 5.07 -0.28
N VAL A 2 -28.90 4.44 -0.28
CA VAL A 2 -29.15 3.21 -1.05
C VAL A 2 -30.21 3.49 -2.09
N VAL A 3 -29.97 3.09 -3.33
CA VAL A 3 -30.89 3.19 -4.44
C VAL A 3 -31.17 1.79 -4.98
N VAL A 4 -32.43 1.46 -5.18
CA VAL A 4 -32.84 0.26 -5.91
C VAL A 4 -33.40 0.72 -7.25
N SER A 5 -32.89 0.18 -8.33
CA SER A 5 -33.32 0.53 -9.67
C SER A 5 -33.62 -0.71 -10.53
N ALA A 6 -34.36 -0.53 -11.60
CA ALA A 6 -34.62 -1.51 -12.62
C ALA A 6 -34.50 -0.84 -14.00
N ASP A 7 -34.26 -1.63 -15.04
CA ASP A 7 -34.13 -1.11 -16.43
C ASP A 7 -35.43 -0.47 -16.94
N ALA A 8 -36.57 -0.90 -16.41
CA ALA A 8 -37.88 -0.32 -16.73
C ALA A 8 -38.45 0.44 -15.54
N ALA A 9 -39.36 1.37 -15.80
CA ALA A 9 -40.09 2.11 -14.77
C ALA A 9 -41.18 1.19 -14.17
N ILE A 10 -40.85 0.52 -13.08
CA ILE A 10 -41.72 -0.47 -12.41
C ILE A 10 -42.22 -0.01 -11.04
N PHE A 11 -41.60 0.98 -10.41
CA PHE A 11 -41.99 1.42 -9.05
C PHE A 11 -43.03 2.54 -9.11
N PRO A 12 -44.28 2.32 -8.63
CA PRO A 12 -45.28 3.38 -8.59
C PRO A 12 -44.87 4.49 -7.62
N LYS A 13 -44.97 5.74 -8.01
CA LYS A 13 -44.70 6.91 -7.17
C LYS A 13 -45.84 7.19 -6.19
N THR A 14 -47.07 6.88 -6.58
CA THR A 14 -48.28 7.13 -5.76
C THR A 14 -49.24 5.95 -5.87
N LEU A 15 -50.02 5.75 -4.80
CA LEU A 15 -51.15 4.83 -4.75
C LEU A 15 -52.37 5.64 -4.33
N THR A 16 -53.43 5.60 -5.17
CA THR A 16 -54.73 6.12 -4.84
C THR A 16 -55.67 4.94 -4.57
N VAL A 17 -56.34 4.96 -3.41
CA VAL A 17 -57.32 3.93 -3.01
C VAL A 17 -58.69 4.58 -2.99
N SER A 18 -59.63 4.02 -3.75
CA SER A 18 -61.05 4.45 -3.78
C SER A 18 -61.91 3.22 -3.63
N GLY A 19 -62.39 2.97 -2.43
CA GLY A 19 -63.08 1.72 -2.07
C GLY A 19 -62.15 0.51 -2.19
N GLU A 20 -62.51 -0.47 -3.00
CA GLU A 20 -61.66 -1.65 -3.29
C GLU A 20 -60.72 -1.43 -4.48
N GLU A 21 -60.94 -0.34 -5.26
CA GLU A 21 -60.07 -0.02 -6.39
C GLU A 21 -58.77 0.65 -5.97
N LYS A 22 -57.69 0.17 -6.54
CA LYS A 22 -56.33 0.72 -6.34
C LYS A 22 -55.81 1.20 -7.70
N THR A 23 -55.46 2.47 -7.75
CA THR A 23 -54.81 3.07 -8.94
C THR A 23 -53.37 3.45 -8.61
N TYR A 24 -52.46 2.96 -9.40
CA TYR A 24 -51.04 3.31 -9.29
C TYR A 24 -50.73 4.47 -10.20
N GLY A 25 -50.14 5.52 -9.63
CA GLY A 25 -49.71 6.68 -10.42
C GLY A 25 -48.41 6.42 -11.22
N ASP A 26 -47.79 7.50 -11.65
CA ASP A 26 -46.59 7.43 -12.47
C ASP A 26 -45.55 6.48 -11.85
N LYS A 27 -44.95 5.67 -12.71
CA LYS A 27 -43.89 4.72 -12.30
C LYS A 27 -42.53 5.37 -12.37
N SER A 28 -41.63 4.92 -11.52
CA SER A 28 -40.20 5.26 -11.50
C SER A 28 -39.37 4.01 -11.77
N ASN A 29 -38.20 4.18 -12.33
CA ASN A 29 -37.22 3.10 -12.45
C ASN A 29 -36.34 2.96 -11.22
N SER A 30 -36.51 3.79 -10.19
CA SER A 30 -35.71 3.71 -8.96
C SER A 30 -36.47 4.09 -7.71
N LEU A 31 -36.08 3.49 -6.59
CA LEU A 31 -36.44 3.88 -5.24
C LEU A 31 -35.17 4.25 -4.48
N THR A 32 -35.24 5.30 -3.68
CA THR A 32 -34.09 5.74 -2.87
C THR A 32 -34.41 5.62 -1.39
N LEU A 33 -33.53 4.98 -0.64
CA LEU A 33 -33.45 5.04 0.81
C LEU A 33 -32.28 5.93 1.20
N SER A 34 -32.55 7.06 1.85
CA SER A 34 -31.51 7.90 2.42
C SER A 34 -31.41 7.59 3.92
N MET A 35 -30.24 7.14 4.36
CA MET A 35 -29.92 6.91 5.76
C MET A 35 -28.97 8.03 6.15
N THR A 36 -29.42 8.95 7.01
CA THR A 36 -28.60 10.05 7.50
C THR A 36 -27.98 9.64 8.83
N SER A 37 -26.70 9.98 9.00
CA SER A 37 -25.93 9.81 10.26
C SER A 37 -25.79 8.36 10.73
N LEU A 38 -25.73 7.40 9.81
CA LEU A 38 -25.35 6.03 10.14
C LEU A 38 -23.85 5.91 9.99
N GLU A 39 -23.12 6.03 11.09
CA GLU A 39 -21.71 5.65 11.16
C GLU A 39 -21.63 4.15 11.44
N MET A 40 -20.89 3.41 10.61
CA MET A 40 -20.70 1.98 10.76
C MET A 40 -19.23 1.71 11.07
N ALA A 41 -18.98 0.97 12.15
CA ALA A 41 -17.68 0.41 12.41
C ALA A 41 -17.39 -0.73 11.42
N LYS A 42 -16.11 -1.07 11.28
CA LYS A 42 -15.67 -2.22 10.48
C LYS A 42 -16.40 -3.49 10.95
N ASN A 43 -16.99 -4.22 10.01
CA ASN A 43 -17.81 -5.42 10.26
C ASN A 43 -19.17 -5.20 10.93
N GLU A 44 -19.65 -3.98 11.07
CA GLU A 44 -21.03 -3.74 11.46
C GLU A 44 -22.00 -3.97 10.30
N VAL A 45 -23.20 -4.47 10.64
CA VAL A 45 -24.29 -4.70 9.70
C VAL A 45 -25.41 -3.71 9.98
N ALA A 46 -25.75 -2.90 8.98
CA ALA A 46 -26.91 -2.02 9.07
C ALA A 46 -28.08 -2.59 8.27
N TYR A 47 -29.27 -2.45 8.81
CA TYR A 47 -30.50 -2.87 8.17
C TYR A 47 -31.30 -1.63 7.73
N GLY A 48 -31.65 -1.60 6.45
CA GLY A 48 -32.57 -0.62 5.87
C GLY A 48 -33.78 -1.34 5.27
N TYR A 49 -34.94 -0.73 5.42
CA TYR A 49 -36.17 -1.29 4.88
C TYR A 49 -36.72 -0.36 3.79
N LEU A 50 -36.87 -0.89 2.59
CA LEU A 50 -37.57 -0.26 1.48
C LEU A 50 -38.91 -0.95 1.30
N SER A 51 -40.00 -0.19 1.36
CA SER A 51 -41.31 -0.69 1.07
C SER A 51 -41.78 -0.17 -0.30
N PHE A 52 -42.22 -1.04 -1.14
CA PHE A 52 -42.82 -0.67 -2.42
C PHE A 52 -44.12 -1.48 -2.63
N PHE A 53 -44.98 -0.95 -3.47
CA PHE A 53 -46.23 -1.62 -3.77
C PHE A 53 -45.98 -2.80 -4.71
N PRO A 54 -46.62 -3.94 -4.52
CA PRO A 54 -46.55 -5.07 -5.44
C PRO A 54 -47.04 -4.65 -6.84
N ILE A 55 -46.28 -4.97 -7.87
CA ILE A 55 -46.56 -4.56 -9.24
C ILE A 55 -46.76 -5.81 -10.08
N ALA A 56 -47.80 -5.80 -10.89
CA ALA A 56 -48.11 -6.91 -11.80
C ALA A 56 -47.02 -7.17 -12.87
N ASP A 57 -46.20 -6.16 -13.12
CA ASP A 57 -45.15 -6.20 -14.18
C ASP A 57 -43.81 -6.78 -13.71
N MET A 58 -43.66 -7.06 -12.40
CA MET A 58 -42.42 -7.71 -11.89
C MET A 58 -42.51 -9.22 -12.09
N THR A 59 -41.54 -9.73 -12.84
CA THR A 59 -41.38 -11.18 -13.06
C THR A 59 -40.16 -11.71 -12.30
N LYS A 60 -40.05 -13.03 -12.22
CA LYS A 60 -38.86 -13.69 -11.65
C LYS A 60 -37.55 -13.28 -12.34
N ASP A 61 -37.63 -12.89 -13.61
CA ASP A 61 -36.49 -12.49 -14.44
C ASP A 61 -36.24 -10.98 -14.42
N THR A 62 -37.05 -10.21 -13.70
CA THR A 62 -36.82 -8.76 -13.53
C THR A 62 -35.51 -8.57 -12.79
N GLU A 63 -34.56 -7.87 -13.42
CA GLU A 63 -33.29 -7.52 -12.81
C GLU A 63 -33.43 -6.27 -11.94
N LEU A 64 -32.97 -6.35 -10.71
CA LEU A 64 -32.86 -5.23 -9.79
C LEU A 64 -31.40 -4.87 -9.57
N THR A 65 -31.10 -3.58 -9.58
CA THR A 65 -29.80 -3.04 -9.25
C THR A 65 -29.89 -2.33 -7.91
N PHE A 66 -29.03 -2.73 -6.98
CA PHE A 66 -28.87 -2.11 -5.67
C PHE A 66 -27.57 -1.32 -5.68
N THR A 67 -27.69 -0.02 -5.52
CA THR A 67 -26.55 0.89 -5.48
C THR A 67 -26.48 1.53 -4.10
N ALA A 68 -25.42 1.28 -3.36
CA ALA A 68 -25.13 1.96 -2.11
C ALA A 68 -23.99 2.98 -2.31
N THR A 69 -24.22 4.21 -1.89
CA THR A 69 -23.18 5.24 -1.84
C THR A 69 -22.79 5.42 -0.38
N ILE A 70 -21.53 5.22 -0.08
CA ILE A 70 -20.93 5.29 1.25
C ILE A 70 -19.97 6.48 1.26
N GLU A 71 -20.10 7.36 2.24
CA GLU A 71 -19.15 8.44 2.49
C GLU A 71 -18.12 7.96 3.51
N LYS A 72 -16.85 8.22 3.26
CA LYS A 72 -15.77 7.87 4.19
C LYS A 72 -15.81 8.82 5.38
N VAL A 73 -15.74 8.29 6.60
CA VAL A 73 -15.69 9.11 7.82
C VAL A 73 -14.46 10.01 7.79
N GLY A 74 -14.69 11.33 7.89
CA GLY A 74 -13.63 12.35 7.89
C GLY A 74 -13.28 12.92 6.51
N ASP A 75 -13.82 12.37 5.42
CA ASP A 75 -13.66 12.89 4.06
C ASP A 75 -14.97 12.83 3.29
N SER A 76 -15.77 13.88 3.38
CA SER A 76 -17.06 13.99 2.67
C SER A 76 -16.92 14.13 1.14
N SER A 77 -15.71 14.31 0.62
CA SER A 77 -15.45 14.36 -0.82
C SER A 77 -15.18 12.98 -1.41
N SER A 78 -14.88 11.99 -0.58
CA SER A 78 -14.63 10.62 -0.99
C SER A 78 -15.88 9.76 -0.78
N THR A 79 -16.56 9.43 -1.88
CA THR A 79 -17.72 8.54 -1.88
C THR A 79 -17.36 7.24 -2.59
N GLU A 80 -17.65 6.12 -1.97
CA GLU A 80 -17.58 4.81 -2.59
C GLU A 80 -18.98 4.38 -3.03
N THR A 81 -19.09 3.87 -4.25
CA THR A 81 -20.36 3.34 -4.77
C THR A 81 -20.22 1.84 -4.97
N ILE A 82 -21.06 1.10 -4.23
CA ILE A 82 -21.13 -0.36 -4.33
C ILE A 82 -22.42 -0.72 -5.08
N GLU A 83 -22.28 -1.55 -6.09
CA GLU A 83 -23.41 -1.99 -6.91
C GLU A 83 -23.54 -3.52 -6.86
N LYS A 84 -24.77 -4.00 -6.66
CA LYS A 84 -25.12 -5.41 -6.79
C LYS A 84 -26.34 -5.55 -7.69
N LYS A 85 -26.21 -6.39 -8.71
CA LYS A 85 -27.29 -6.76 -9.62
C LYS A 85 -27.72 -8.20 -9.40
N GLY A 86 -28.98 -8.46 -9.62
CA GLY A 86 -29.48 -9.83 -9.63
C GLY A 86 -30.95 -9.87 -10.03
N LYS A 87 -31.34 -10.98 -10.61
CA LYS A 87 -32.76 -11.27 -10.88
C LYS A 87 -33.50 -11.49 -9.57
N ILE A 88 -34.78 -11.17 -9.54
CA ILE A 88 -35.61 -11.39 -8.37
C ILE A 88 -35.53 -12.83 -7.92
N SER A 89 -35.51 -13.80 -8.85
CA SER A 89 -35.37 -15.23 -8.54
C SER A 89 -34.04 -15.60 -7.83
N GLU A 90 -33.01 -14.81 -8.01
CA GLU A 90 -31.67 -15.04 -7.42
C GLU A 90 -31.47 -14.31 -6.08
N LEU A 91 -32.20 -13.20 -5.90
CA LEU A 91 -32.11 -12.34 -4.72
C LEU A 91 -32.95 -12.82 -3.54
N TYR A 92 -33.99 -13.63 -3.82
CA TYR A 92 -34.87 -14.18 -2.79
C TYR A 92 -34.42 -15.57 -2.37
N ASN A 93 -34.38 -15.79 -1.07
CA ASN A 93 -34.22 -17.14 -0.54
C ASN A 93 -35.46 -17.98 -0.88
N ALA A 94 -35.30 -19.15 -1.50
CA ALA A 94 -36.37 -19.99 -2.03
C ALA A 94 -37.45 -20.41 -1.00
N GLU A 95 -37.16 -20.30 0.29
CA GLU A 95 -38.11 -20.66 1.37
C GLU A 95 -39.26 -19.65 1.58
N SER A 96 -39.14 -18.44 1.04
CA SER A 96 -40.18 -17.40 1.20
C SER A 96 -41.09 -17.23 -0.01
N VAL A 97 -40.92 -18.02 -1.05
CA VAL A 97 -41.69 -17.93 -2.30
C VAL A 97 -42.73 -19.06 -2.33
N VAL A 98 -44.01 -18.69 -2.42
CA VAL A 98 -45.12 -19.65 -2.58
C VAL A 98 -44.91 -20.45 -3.86
N ALA A 99 -45.02 -21.78 -3.77
CA ALA A 99 -44.87 -22.69 -4.89
C ALA A 99 -45.81 -22.34 -6.05
N GLY A 100 -45.24 -22.04 -7.21
CA GLY A 100 -45.96 -21.73 -8.47
C GLY A 100 -45.07 -20.88 -9.37
N ASP A 101 -45.22 -21.03 -10.68
CA ASP A 101 -44.41 -20.36 -11.70
C ASP A 101 -44.56 -18.83 -11.77
N GLU A 102 -45.36 -18.24 -10.91
CA GLU A 102 -45.55 -16.79 -10.81
C GLU A 102 -45.07 -16.27 -9.46
N TYR A 103 -44.01 -15.47 -9.45
CA TYR A 103 -43.61 -14.69 -8.29
C TYR A 103 -44.65 -13.58 -8.04
N LYS A 104 -45.72 -13.94 -7.36
CA LYS A 104 -46.78 -12.98 -6.98
C LYS A 104 -46.47 -12.42 -5.60
N TYR A 105 -46.17 -11.14 -5.55
CA TYR A 105 -46.20 -10.41 -4.29
C TYR A 105 -47.64 -10.37 -3.75
N VAL A 106 -47.83 -10.92 -2.58
CA VAL A 106 -49.17 -10.93 -1.93
C VAL A 106 -49.29 -9.64 -1.09
N ALA A 107 -50.35 -8.90 -1.32
CA ALA A 107 -50.65 -7.71 -0.54
C ALA A 107 -50.67 -8.01 0.97
N GLY A 108 -49.99 -7.17 1.75
CA GLY A 108 -49.89 -7.31 3.21
C GLY A 108 -48.77 -8.25 3.73
N LYS A 109 -48.02 -8.90 2.83
CA LYS A 109 -46.79 -9.63 3.24
C LYS A 109 -45.54 -8.75 3.12
N ARG A 110 -44.59 -8.98 4.01
CA ARG A 110 -43.25 -8.39 3.94
C ARG A 110 -42.33 -9.36 3.22
N TYR A 111 -41.60 -8.84 2.27
CA TYR A 111 -40.56 -9.57 1.53
C TYR A 111 -39.23 -8.99 1.93
N GLY A 112 -38.32 -9.83 2.43
CA GLY A 112 -36.97 -9.42 2.78
C GLY A 112 -35.98 -9.83 1.70
N ILE A 113 -35.18 -8.91 1.23
CA ILE A 113 -34.00 -9.21 0.43
C ILE A 113 -32.82 -8.92 1.34
N SER A 114 -32.00 -9.93 1.61
CA SER A 114 -30.77 -9.75 2.34
C SER A 114 -29.61 -9.78 1.36
N PHE A 115 -28.85 -8.72 1.31
CA PHE A 115 -27.56 -8.71 0.61
C PHE A 115 -26.53 -8.03 1.49
N MET A 116 -25.32 -8.54 1.43
CA MET A 116 -24.19 -7.96 2.13
C MET A 116 -23.48 -7.05 1.14
N LEU A 117 -23.42 -5.76 1.44
CA LEU A 117 -22.54 -4.82 0.76
C LEU A 117 -21.20 -4.91 1.48
N VAL A 118 -20.23 -5.54 0.85
CA VAL A 118 -18.85 -5.57 1.34
C VAL A 118 -18.11 -4.46 0.61
N ALA A 119 -17.58 -3.51 1.36
CA ALA A 119 -16.66 -2.52 0.79
C ALA A 119 -15.49 -3.26 0.13
N ASP A 120 -15.13 -2.87 -1.09
CA ASP A 120 -13.91 -3.36 -1.73
C ASP A 120 -12.71 -2.74 -1.02
N LEU A 121 -12.17 -3.45 -0.05
CA LEU A 121 -11.02 -3.01 0.71
C LEU A 121 -9.73 -3.01 -0.12
N GLY A 122 -9.80 -3.45 -1.39
CA GLY A 122 -8.62 -3.58 -2.26
C GLY A 122 -7.72 -4.77 -1.92
N TYR A 123 -8.09 -5.57 -0.93
CA TYR A 123 -7.43 -6.82 -0.56
C TYR A 123 -8.46 -7.90 -0.19
N GLU A 124 -8.01 -9.14 -0.22
CA GLU A 124 -8.76 -10.32 0.24
C GLU A 124 -7.97 -11.01 1.36
N GLU A 125 -8.64 -11.35 2.46
CA GLU A 125 -8.07 -12.25 3.46
C GLU A 125 -8.40 -13.69 3.07
N THR A 126 -7.41 -14.41 2.53
CA THR A 126 -7.57 -15.77 2.00
C THR A 126 -7.56 -16.82 3.11
N GLU A 127 -6.81 -16.57 4.15
CA GLU A 127 -6.72 -17.34 5.40
C GLU A 127 -6.40 -16.35 6.53
N ALA A 128 -6.63 -16.73 7.77
CA ALA A 128 -6.35 -15.88 8.93
C ALA A 128 -4.92 -15.32 8.90
N GLY A 129 -4.80 -14.00 8.79
CA GLY A 129 -3.52 -13.29 8.70
C GLY A 129 -2.82 -13.37 7.34
N LYS A 130 -3.46 -13.91 6.29
CA LYS A 130 -2.92 -13.93 4.93
C LYS A 130 -3.77 -13.06 4.02
N TYR A 131 -3.16 -12.02 3.49
CA TYR A 131 -3.82 -10.98 2.69
C TYR A 131 -3.29 -10.96 1.27
N LEU A 132 -4.19 -10.94 0.30
CA LEU A 132 -3.90 -10.81 -1.12
C LEU A 132 -4.31 -9.41 -1.57
N VAL A 133 -3.32 -8.56 -1.86
CA VAL A 133 -3.54 -7.15 -2.24
C VAL A 133 -3.78 -7.06 -3.75
N LYS A 134 -4.93 -6.53 -4.13
CA LYS A 134 -5.38 -6.44 -5.53
C LYS A 134 -5.37 -5.01 -6.08
N LYS A 135 -5.36 -4.01 -5.20
CA LYS A 135 -5.38 -2.57 -5.54
C LYS A 135 -4.57 -1.77 -4.53
N GLU A 136 -4.25 -0.52 -4.88
CA GLU A 136 -3.51 0.42 -4.04
C GLU A 136 -4.16 0.61 -2.66
N ASP A 137 -5.49 0.79 -2.63
CA ASP A 137 -6.23 0.97 -1.38
C ASP A 137 -6.09 -0.25 -0.45
N GLY A 138 -5.88 -1.44 -1.02
CA GLY A 138 -5.64 -2.65 -0.24
C GLY A 138 -4.37 -2.58 0.60
N LEU A 139 -3.29 -2.10 0.03
CA LEU A 139 -2.05 -1.90 0.76
C LEU A 139 -2.18 -0.77 1.80
N ILE A 140 -2.83 0.34 1.43
CA ILE A 140 -3.07 1.49 2.32
C ILE A 140 -3.92 1.07 3.52
N ASN A 141 -5.01 0.35 3.28
CA ASN A 141 -5.91 -0.12 4.32
C ASN A 141 -5.21 -1.08 5.30
N LEU A 142 -4.44 -2.04 4.78
CA LEU A 142 -3.65 -2.94 5.63
C LEU A 142 -2.59 -2.17 6.44
N ALA A 143 -1.91 -1.20 5.83
CA ALA A 143 -0.90 -0.39 6.49
C ALA A 143 -1.45 0.43 7.67
N SER A 144 -2.73 0.79 7.63
CA SER A 144 -3.40 1.50 8.73
C SER A 144 -3.87 0.60 9.87
N GLU A 145 -3.62 -0.72 9.81
CA GLU A 145 -3.99 -1.70 10.83
C GLU A 145 -2.76 -2.15 11.65
N PRO A 146 -2.48 -1.54 12.79
CA PRO A 146 -1.27 -1.86 13.57
C PRO A 146 -1.20 -3.33 14.00
N THR A 147 -2.34 -3.96 14.27
CA THR A 147 -2.42 -5.39 14.64
C THR A 147 -2.01 -6.32 13.51
N VAL A 148 -2.25 -5.93 12.25
CA VAL A 148 -1.80 -6.66 11.07
C VAL A 148 -0.30 -6.45 10.89
N MET A 149 0.17 -5.20 10.96
CA MET A 149 1.57 -4.87 10.70
C MET A 149 2.53 -5.45 11.75
N THR A 150 2.13 -5.51 13.02
CA THR A 150 2.99 -6.00 14.11
C THR A 150 2.83 -7.50 14.41
N ASN A 151 2.00 -8.21 13.68
CA ASN A 151 1.85 -9.66 13.83
C ASN A 151 2.85 -10.41 12.93
N ALA A 152 3.74 -11.20 13.55
CA ALA A 152 4.77 -11.96 12.84
C ALA A 152 4.19 -13.09 11.93
N ALA A 153 2.95 -13.51 12.16
CA ALA A 153 2.26 -14.49 11.31
C ALA A 153 1.59 -13.86 10.07
N THR A 154 1.54 -12.54 9.99
CA THR A 154 0.95 -11.84 8.84
C THR A 154 1.75 -12.10 7.57
N VAL A 155 1.04 -12.43 6.50
CA VAL A 155 1.58 -12.51 5.14
C VAL A 155 0.77 -11.61 4.23
N ILE A 156 1.42 -10.62 3.63
CA ILE A 156 0.82 -9.72 2.64
C ILE A 156 1.45 -10.05 1.30
N THR A 157 0.66 -10.48 0.34
CA THR A 157 1.10 -10.82 -1.02
C THR A 157 0.46 -9.87 -2.02
N LEU A 158 1.26 -9.32 -2.95
CA LEU A 158 0.72 -8.52 -4.04
C LEU A 158 0.22 -9.44 -5.17
N ASP A 159 -1.00 -9.23 -5.64
CA ASP A 159 -1.61 -9.92 -6.77
C ASP A 159 -1.57 -9.08 -8.05
N ALA A 160 -1.39 -7.78 -7.92
CA ALA A 160 -1.30 -6.82 -9.03
C ALA A 160 -0.14 -5.84 -8.83
N ASP A 161 0.29 -5.21 -9.92
CA ASP A 161 1.10 -4.00 -9.86
C ASP A 161 0.25 -2.86 -9.29
N LEU A 162 0.84 -2.01 -8.46
CA LEU A 162 0.16 -0.90 -7.80
C LEU A 162 0.72 0.44 -8.30
N ASP A 163 -0.15 1.35 -8.73
CA ASP A 163 0.23 2.71 -9.14
C ASP A 163 -0.14 3.72 -8.06
N MET A 164 0.84 4.09 -7.25
CA MET A 164 0.67 5.05 -6.16
C MET A 164 0.83 6.51 -6.59
N SER A 165 1.03 6.79 -7.89
CA SER A 165 1.33 8.15 -8.39
C SER A 165 0.20 9.15 -8.17
N THR A 166 -1.05 8.67 -8.08
CA THR A 166 -2.24 9.49 -7.83
C THR A 166 -2.74 9.42 -6.40
N LYS A 167 -2.08 8.64 -5.55
CA LYS A 167 -2.45 8.51 -4.14
C LYS A 167 -1.75 9.57 -3.30
N GLU A 168 -2.29 9.83 -2.13
CA GLU A 168 -1.62 10.67 -1.13
C GLU A 168 -0.26 10.09 -0.75
N ALA A 169 0.62 10.95 -0.22
CA ALA A 169 1.92 10.51 0.23
C ALA A 169 1.80 9.41 1.29
N TRP A 170 2.60 8.38 1.13
CA TRP A 170 2.66 7.26 2.06
C TRP A 170 3.15 7.70 3.43
N VAL A 171 2.36 7.41 4.45
CA VAL A 171 2.77 7.58 5.84
C VAL A 171 3.51 6.31 6.27
N PRO A 172 4.79 6.41 6.66
CA PRO A 172 5.57 5.25 7.06
C PRO A 172 4.91 4.45 8.19
N VAL A 173 4.77 3.15 8.00
CA VAL A 173 4.33 2.24 9.06
C VAL A 173 5.42 2.12 10.12
N THR A 174 5.08 2.33 11.38
CA THR A 174 6.07 2.39 12.48
C THR A 174 6.88 1.10 12.62
N GLU A 175 6.22 -0.06 12.60
CA GLU A 175 6.86 -1.35 12.77
C GLU A 175 6.19 -2.42 11.89
N PHE A 176 7.00 -3.24 11.21
CA PHE A 176 6.53 -4.38 10.43
C PHE A 176 7.23 -5.66 10.89
N LYS A 177 6.45 -6.70 11.22
CA LYS A 177 6.96 -8.00 11.69
C LYS A 177 6.63 -9.17 10.78
N GLY A 178 5.67 -9.00 9.86
CA GLY A 178 5.17 -10.04 8.98
C GLY A 178 6.07 -10.32 7.77
N ILE A 179 5.46 -10.86 6.74
CA ILE A 179 6.05 -11.07 5.42
C ILE A 179 5.31 -10.18 4.42
N LEU A 180 6.02 -9.27 3.74
CA LEU A 180 5.55 -8.57 2.56
C LEU A 180 6.19 -9.24 1.34
N ASP A 181 5.41 -10.01 0.59
CA ASP A 181 5.82 -10.66 -0.65
C ASP A 181 5.28 -9.88 -1.84
N GLY A 182 6.16 -9.19 -2.53
CA GLY A 182 5.80 -8.51 -3.77
C GLY A 182 5.39 -9.45 -4.89
N ASN A 183 5.68 -10.76 -4.79
CA ASN A 183 5.30 -11.77 -5.79
C ASN A 183 5.73 -11.38 -7.22
N GLY A 184 6.86 -10.67 -7.32
CA GLY A 184 7.39 -10.14 -8.58
C GLY A 184 6.66 -8.90 -9.11
N LYS A 185 5.72 -8.32 -8.36
CA LYS A 185 4.97 -7.12 -8.74
C LYS A 185 5.74 -5.84 -8.41
N THR A 186 5.22 -4.75 -8.97
CA THR A 186 5.79 -3.41 -8.87
C THR A 186 4.84 -2.48 -8.12
N ILE A 187 5.38 -1.69 -7.21
CA ILE A 187 4.72 -0.48 -6.68
C ILE A 187 5.40 0.71 -7.35
N SER A 188 4.67 1.49 -8.13
CA SER A 188 5.19 2.63 -8.88
C SER A 188 4.70 3.98 -8.32
N GLY A 189 5.50 5.03 -8.48
CA GLY A 189 5.15 6.40 -8.14
C GLY A 189 4.94 6.68 -6.65
N LEU A 190 5.45 5.81 -5.77
CA LEU A 190 5.28 5.94 -4.33
C LEU A 190 6.03 7.17 -3.81
N THR A 191 5.32 8.12 -3.22
CA THR A 191 5.91 9.25 -2.49
C THR A 191 5.82 8.99 -1.00
N ILE A 192 6.96 8.97 -0.30
CA ILE A 192 7.06 8.76 1.14
C ILE A 192 7.37 10.09 1.81
N GLU A 193 6.51 10.50 2.71
CA GLU A 193 6.67 11.72 3.51
C GLU A 193 6.80 11.35 4.98
N ALA A 194 7.96 11.64 5.59
CA ALA A 194 8.16 11.34 7.00
C ALA A 194 7.30 12.25 7.88
N THR A 195 6.67 11.67 8.89
CA THR A 195 5.97 12.41 9.96
C THR A 195 6.88 12.72 11.15
N GLY A 196 8.15 12.31 11.07
CA GLY A 196 9.21 12.49 12.07
C GLY A 196 10.57 12.59 11.39
N ASN A 197 11.59 11.97 11.99
CA ASN A 197 12.95 12.04 11.49
C ASN A 197 13.29 10.97 10.45
N ASP A 198 12.57 9.84 10.44
CA ASP A 198 12.89 8.64 9.66
C ASP A 198 11.86 8.41 8.56
N ALA A 199 12.28 7.84 7.42
CA ALA A 199 11.38 7.56 6.30
C ALA A 199 11.71 6.24 5.57
N GLY A 200 10.64 5.56 5.16
CA GLY A 200 10.64 4.33 4.38
C GLY A 200 9.21 3.82 4.23
N LEU A 201 9.03 2.75 3.49
CA LEU A 201 7.74 2.03 3.52
C LEU A 201 7.40 1.66 4.98
N PHE A 202 8.43 1.25 5.72
CA PHE A 202 8.41 1.01 7.16
C PHE A 202 9.48 1.85 7.87
N ILE A 203 9.18 2.36 9.08
CA ILE A 203 10.24 2.94 9.94
C ILE A 203 11.15 1.82 10.39
N THR A 204 10.60 0.72 10.93
CA THR A 204 11.38 -0.45 11.34
C THR A 204 10.83 -1.72 10.68
N ASN A 205 11.67 -2.39 9.91
CA ASN A 205 11.38 -3.73 9.40
C ASN A 205 11.99 -4.78 10.32
N ASN A 206 11.16 -5.49 11.07
CA ASN A 206 11.53 -6.66 11.88
C ASN A 206 11.13 -7.98 11.19
N GLY A 207 10.47 -7.90 10.04
CA GLY A 207 9.94 -9.01 9.27
C GLY A 207 10.76 -9.30 8.01
N ILE A 208 10.07 -9.75 6.98
CA ILE A 208 10.65 -10.09 5.68
C ILE A 208 9.95 -9.28 4.58
N ILE A 209 10.74 -8.55 3.81
CA ILE A 209 10.29 -7.91 2.57
C ILE A 209 10.98 -8.62 1.42
N LYS A 210 10.22 -9.12 0.45
CA LYS A 210 10.81 -9.90 -0.64
C LYS A 210 10.09 -9.74 -1.97
N ASN A 211 10.82 -10.03 -3.07
CA ASN A 211 10.29 -10.15 -4.43
C ASN A 211 9.50 -8.90 -4.89
N LEU A 212 9.89 -7.71 -4.46
CA LEU A 212 9.18 -6.45 -4.69
C LEU A 212 10.04 -5.46 -5.46
N THR A 213 9.44 -4.85 -6.49
CA THR A 213 10.04 -3.69 -7.17
C THR A 213 9.34 -2.42 -6.70
N LEU A 214 10.12 -1.42 -6.25
CA LEU A 214 9.67 -0.04 -6.10
C LEU A 214 10.19 0.76 -7.28
N LYS A 215 9.28 1.31 -8.09
CA LYS A 215 9.61 2.06 -9.28
C LYS A 215 9.28 3.54 -9.10
N ASP A 216 10.21 4.41 -9.50
CA ASP A 216 10.07 5.87 -9.41
C ASP A 216 9.66 6.34 -8.00
N VAL A 217 10.30 5.73 -6.97
CA VAL A 217 10.01 6.05 -5.57
C VAL A 217 10.63 7.37 -5.15
N THR A 218 9.87 8.20 -4.45
CA THR A 218 10.37 9.45 -3.87
C THR A 218 10.33 9.39 -2.34
N VAL A 219 11.48 9.56 -1.68
CA VAL A 219 11.55 9.81 -0.23
C VAL A 219 11.91 11.28 -0.05
N LYS A 220 10.94 12.06 0.45
CA LYS A 220 11.13 13.49 0.67
C LYS A 220 12.13 13.72 1.81
N GLN A 221 12.72 14.90 1.80
CA GLN A 221 13.79 15.29 2.71
C GLN A 221 13.51 14.92 4.18
N VAL A 222 14.40 14.14 4.78
CA VAL A 222 14.33 13.70 6.17
C VAL A 222 15.61 13.99 6.92
N SER A 223 15.55 14.06 8.25
CA SER A 223 16.69 14.37 9.11
C SER A 223 17.33 13.16 9.78
N GLY A 224 16.69 12.00 9.75
CA GLY A 224 17.14 10.75 10.36
C GLY A 224 17.54 9.69 9.35
N ALA A 225 17.07 8.48 9.55
CA ALA A 225 17.34 7.36 8.65
C ALA A 225 16.33 7.34 7.49
N ALA A 226 16.82 7.10 6.27
CA ALA A 226 16.00 7.02 5.07
C ALA A 226 16.40 5.84 4.17
N GLY A 227 15.38 5.09 3.76
CA GLY A 227 15.47 4.04 2.74
C GLY A 227 14.10 3.78 2.15
N ALA A 228 14.03 3.35 0.90
CA ALA A 228 12.74 3.16 0.25
C ALA A 228 11.90 2.04 0.92
N PHE A 229 12.53 0.94 1.31
CA PHE A 229 11.83 -0.16 2.00
C PHE A 229 11.74 0.06 3.51
N ALA A 230 12.82 0.49 4.15
CA ALA A 230 12.80 0.74 5.58
C ALA A 230 13.81 1.82 5.97
N ALA A 231 13.48 2.63 6.96
CA ALA A 231 14.49 3.49 7.58
C ALA A 231 15.51 2.62 8.34
N ILE A 232 15.03 1.67 9.14
CA ILE A 232 15.84 0.73 9.92
C ILE A 232 15.42 -0.70 9.57
N ASN A 233 16.38 -1.52 9.15
CA ASN A 233 16.17 -2.94 8.92
C ASN A 233 16.81 -3.78 10.03
N THR A 234 16.01 -4.54 10.74
CA THR A 234 16.44 -5.55 11.72
C THR A 234 16.04 -6.97 11.27
N GLY A 235 15.25 -7.07 10.20
CA GLY A 235 14.80 -8.30 9.56
C GLY A 235 15.51 -8.56 8.22
N THR A 236 14.78 -9.03 7.24
CA THR A 236 15.31 -9.39 5.92
C THR A 236 14.66 -8.59 4.81
N ILE A 237 15.47 -8.05 3.90
CA ILE A 237 15.04 -7.48 2.62
C ILE A 237 15.76 -8.28 1.53
N GLN A 238 15.01 -9.04 0.73
CA GLN A 238 15.63 -9.93 -0.26
C GLN A 238 14.93 -9.91 -1.61
N ASN A 239 15.73 -10.08 -2.68
CA ASN A 239 15.23 -10.13 -4.05
C ASN A 239 14.32 -8.91 -4.38
N CYS A 240 14.73 -7.73 -3.89
CA CYS A 240 14.00 -6.48 -4.06
C CYS A 240 14.73 -5.55 -5.01
N VAL A 241 13.98 -4.72 -5.74
CA VAL A 241 14.53 -3.81 -6.74
C VAL A 241 14.03 -2.39 -6.46
N ILE A 242 14.94 -1.41 -6.54
CA ILE A 242 14.61 -0.01 -6.74
C ILE A 242 14.92 0.32 -8.20
N ASP A 243 13.93 0.84 -8.94
CA ASP A 243 14.05 1.18 -10.35
C ASP A 243 13.62 2.63 -10.60
N GLY A 244 14.56 3.56 -10.54
CA GLY A 244 14.28 4.99 -10.62
C GLY A 244 13.82 5.61 -9.31
N GLY A 245 13.86 6.94 -9.24
CA GLY A 245 13.37 7.71 -8.11
C GLY A 245 14.42 8.58 -7.41
N ALA A 246 14.03 9.22 -6.30
CA ALA A 246 14.86 10.16 -5.58
C ALA A 246 14.71 10.04 -4.06
N LEU A 247 15.83 9.97 -3.34
CA LEU A 247 15.85 9.96 -1.88
C LEU A 247 16.73 11.08 -1.37
N THR A 248 16.23 11.91 -0.45
CA THR A 248 16.97 13.08 0.05
C THR A 248 17.00 13.11 1.58
N VAL A 249 18.17 13.34 2.14
CA VAL A 249 18.34 13.61 3.57
C VAL A 249 19.04 14.94 3.83
N ASN A 250 18.75 15.56 4.99
CA ASN A 250 19.26 16.87 5.38
C ASN A 250 19.49 16.94 6.92
N GLY A 251 20.02 15.93 7.55
CA GLY A 251 20.15 15.89 9.00
C GLY A 251 21.59 15.67 9.47
N THR A 252 21.84 16.01 10.75
CA THR A 252 23.06 15.59 11.41
C THR A 252 22.85 14.14 11.90
N ASP A 253 23.84 13.28 11.68
CA ASP A 253 23.81 11.84 11.95
C ASP A 253 22.76 11.04 11.16
N ALA A 254 22.24 11.62 10.07
CA ALA A 254 21.34 10.94 9.17
C ALA A 254 22.03 9.74 8.47
N LYS A 255 21.20 8.78 8.06
CA LYS A 255 21.64 7.58 7.35
C LYS A 255 20.80 7.39 6.10
N LEU A 256 21.46 7.38 4.94
CA LEU A 256 20.77 7.25 3.66
C LEU A 256 21.20 5.99 2.92
N GLY A 257 20.24 5.18 2.49
CA GLY A 257 20.47 4.13 1.51
C GLY A 257 19.23 3.94 0.64
N ALA A 258 19.38 3.54 -0.61
CA ALA A 258 18.20 3.31 -1.43
C ALA A 258 17.30 2.20 -0.86
N ILE A 259 17.90 1.15 -0.30
CA ILE A 259 17.16 0.03 0.33
C ILE A 259 16.77 0.38 1.76
N THR A 260 17.75 0.76 2.59
CA THR A 260 17.53 1.10 4.01
C THR A 260 18.53 2.13 4.50
N GLY A 261 18.11 3.01 5.40
CA GLY A 261 19.04 3.91 6.09
C GLY A 261 20.02 3.14 6.97
N HIS A 262 19.55 2.17 7.73
CA HIS A 262 20.35 1.39 8.66
C HIS A 262 20.00 -0.10 8.64
N ASN A 263 20.92 -0.93 8.18
CA ASN A 263 20.86 -2.38 8.32
C ASN A 263 21.49 -2.74 9.66
N GLN A 264 20.70 -2.94 10.73
CA GLN A 264 21.15 -2.67 12.10
C GLN A 264 21.67 -3.88 12.89
N THR A 265 20.96 -5.02 12.90
CA THR A 265 21.22 -6.12 13.82
C THR A 265 22.00 -7.27 13.18
N GLY A 266 22.54 -8.19 14.00
CA GLY A 266 23.19 -9.41 13.49
C GLY A 266 22.28 -10.37 12.75
N ALA A 267 20.97 -10.26 12.91
CA ALA A 267 19.97 -11.00 12.13
C ALA A 267 19.56 -10.26 10.86
N SER A 268 19.88 -8.96 10.72
CA SER A 268 19.45 -8.19 9.58
C SER A 268 20.22 -8.54 8.31
N MET A 269 19.47 -8.64 7.21
CA MET A 269 20.00 -9.06 5.92
C MET A 269 19.42 -8.23 4.78
N ILE A 270 20.31 -7.79 3.88
CA ILE A 270 19.97 -7.32 2.54
C ILE A 270 20.57 -8.33 1.57
N LYS A 271 19.72 -9.03 0.82
CA LYS A 271 20.18 -10.12 -0.03
C LYS A 271 19.59 -10.04 -1.43
N ASP A 272 20.45 -10.22 -2.45
CA ASP A 272 20.05 -10.28 -3.85
C ASP A 272 19.18 -9.07 -4.28
N CYS A 273 19.47 -7.89 -3.71
CA CYS A 273 18.76 -6.65 -4.00
C CYS A 273 19.51 -5.84 -5.08
N LYS A 274 18.73 -5.09 -5.86
CA LYS A 274 19.27 -4.29 -6.95
C LYS A 274 18.75 -2.86 -6.92
N VAL A 275 19.65 -1.89 -7.13
CA VAL A 275 19.29 -0.49 -7.38
C VAL A 275 19.71 -0.14 -8.80
N LYS A 276 18.77 0.29 -9.63
CA LYS A 276 18.96 0.54 -11.06
C LYS A 276 18.11 1.72 -11.55
N GLY A 277 18.25 2.05 -12.81
CA GLY A 277 17.56 3.18 -13.42
C GLY A 277 18.07 4.51 -12.87
N ASN A 278 17.37 5.60 -13.16
CA ASN A 278 17.77 6.94 -12.74
C ASN A 278 17.43 7.19 -11.26
N VAL A 279 18.08 6.46 -10.34
CA VAL A 279 17.97 6.72 -8.89
C VAL A 279 18.96 7.83 -8.50
N VAL A 280 18.45 8.87 -7.83
CA VAL A 280 19.25 9.97 -7.29
C VAL A 280 19.21 9.96 -5.77
N LEU A 281 20.36 9.70 -5.14
CA LEU A 281 20.53 9.82 -3.70
C LEU A 281 21.16 11.18 -3.39
N THR A 282 20.53 11.97 -2.51
CA THR A 282 21.01 13.32 -2.20
C THR A 282 21.21 13.51 -0.70
N VAL A 283 22.40 13.93 -0.32
CA VAL A 283 22.67 14.54 0.98
C VAL A 283 22.69 16.06 0.80
N ALA A 284 21.66 16.74 1.29
CA ALA A 284 21.48 18.18 1.13
C ALA A 284 22.19 19.01 2.21
N GLY A 285 22.62 18.38 3.31
CA GLY A 285 23.35 19.02 4.43
C GLY A 285 23.62 18.03 5.57
N GLY A 286 24.34 18.50 6.59
CA GLY A 286 24.62 17.72 7.79
C GLY A 286 25.77 16.72 7.65
N LYS A 287 26.02 16.00 8.77
CA LYS A 287 26.91 14.85 8.84
C LYS A 287 26.11 13.60 8.53
N VAL A 288 26.44 12.86 7.48
CA VAL A 288 25.61 11.76 7.01
C VAL A 288 26.47 10.57 6.62
N ASN A 289 26.04 9.38 7.03
CA ASN A 289 26.54 8.13 6.47
C ASN A 289 25.57 7.65 5.39
N ALA A 290 26.08 7.57 4.14
CA ALA A 290 25.19 7.28 3.03
C ALA A 290 25.81 6.33 2.00
N GLY A 291 24.99 5.42 1.48
CA GLY A 291 25.40 4.43 0.49
C GLY A 291 24.29 4.06 -0.47
N GLY A 292 24.66 3.44 -1.58
CA GLY A 292 23.74 3.01 -2.60
C GLY A 292 22.71 1.99 -2.11
N LEU A 293 23.08 1.10 -1.18
CA LEU A 293 22.18 0.13 -0.55
C LEU A 293 21.78 0.57 0.85
N ALA A 294 22.76 0.89 1.70
CA ALA A 294 22.54 1.24 3.10
C ALA A 294 23.43 2.39 3.55
N GLY A 295 22.90 3.27 4.40
CA GLY A 295 23.70 4.30 5.06
C GLY A 295 24.70 3.70 6.02
N VAL A 296 24.25 2.79 6.88
CA VAL A 296 25.08 2.05 7.85
C VAL A 296 24.75 0.58 7.77
N ASN A 297 25.77 -0.29 7.84
CA ASN A 297 25.63 -1.74 7.92
C ASN A 297 26.28 -2.26 9.20
N GLY A 298 25.45 -2.81 10.12
CA GLY A 298 25.85 -3.19 11.46
C GLY A 298 25.88 -2.02 12.44
N TRP A 299 25.76 -2.32 13.69
CA TRP A 299 26.00 -1.44 14.82
C TRP A 299 26.15 -2.34 16.06
N TRP A 300 27.38 -2.61 16.44
CA TRP A 300 27.71 -3.59 17.47
C TRP A 300 27.26 -5.04 17.13
N SER A 301 27.01 -5.34 15.84
CA SER A 301 26.48 -6.62 15.39
C SER A 301 26.80 -6.89 13.92
N LYS A 302 26.80 -8.16 13.53
CA LYS A 302 27.21 -8.63 12.19
C LYS A 302 26.06 -8.62 11.18
N ALA A 303 25.46 -7.47 10.90
CA ALA A 303 24.48 -7.32 9.81
C ALA A 303 25.08 -7.74 8.46
N GLN A 304 24.25 -8.21 7.54
CA GLN A 304 24.72 -8.84 6.31
C GLN A 304 24.17 -8.13 5.06
N ILE A 305 25.04 -7.96 4.07
CA ILE A 305 24.66 -7.56 2.71
C ILE A 305 25.32 -8.56 1.75
N GLN A 306 24.46 -9.25 0.96
CA GLN A 306 24.92 -10.33 0.08
C GLN A 306 24.33 -10.18 -1.33
N GLY A 307 25.10 -10.50 -2.37
CA GLY A 307 24.66 -10.64 -3.75
C GLY A 307 23.97 -9.41 -4.35
N SER A 308 24.13 -8.25 -3.71
CA SER A 308 23.38 -7.03 -4.05
C SER A 308 24.19 -6.06 -4.89
N SER A 309 23.51 -5.23 -5.68
CA SER A 309 24.20 -4.42 -6.69
C SER A 309 23.59 -3.05 -6.94
N ILE A 310 24.44 -2.14 -7.42
CA ILE A 310 24.09 -0.80 -7.86
C ILE A 310 24.54 -0.62 -9.31
N ASP A 311 23.62 -0.27 -10.19
CA ASP A 311 23.91 -0.03 -11.61
C ASP A 311 24.48 1.37 -11.87
N LYS A 312 25.01 1.56 -13.07
CA LYS A 312 25.74 2.79 -13.47
C LYS A 312 24.85 4.03 -13.63
N GLU A 313 23.55 3.84 -13.84
CA GLU A 313 22.58 4.94 -13.97
C GLU A 313 22.24 5.58 -12.62
N VAL A 314 22.62 4.94 -11.52
CA VAL A 314 22.42 5.46 -10.16
C VAL A 314 23.44 6.55 -9.86
N SER A 315 22.99 7.65 -9.30
CA SER A 315 23.84 8.77 -8.92
C SER A 315 23.68 9.15 -7.45
N PHE A 316 24.79 9.61 -6.87
CA PHE A 316 24.85 10.11 -5.51
C PHE A 316 25.39 11.53 -5.51
N VAL A 317 24.67 12.45 -4.85
CA VAL A 317 25.06 13.86 -4.72
C VAL A 317 25.24 14.20 -3.25
N TYR A 318 26.48 14.50 -2.86
CA TYR A 318 26.81 14.89 -1.49
C TYR A 318 27.09 16.40 -1.37
N ARG A 319 26.29 17.08 -0.54
CA ARG A 319 26.41 18.49 -0.16
C ARG A 319 26.42 18.69 1.36
N GLY A 320 26.90 17.67 2.09
CA GLY A 320 27.01 17.68 3.55
C GLY A 320 28.10 18.65 4.05
N ASN A 321 28.36 18.66 5.34
CA ASN A 321 29.30 19.54 6.00
C ASN A 321 30.71 18.94 6.17
N GLY A 322 31.06 17.89 5.43
CA GLY A 322 32.39 17.27 5.44
C GLY A 322 32.61 16.17 6.47
N GLU A 323 31.68 15.94 7.38
CA GLU A 323 31.74 14.83 8.30
C GLU A 323 30.81 13.68 7.87
N GLY A 324 31.24 12.44 8.06
CA GLY A 324 30.50 11.24 7.67
C GLY A 324 31.23 10.41 6.62
N ALA A 325 30.54 9.45 6.05
CA ALA A 325 31.10 8.53 5.08
C ALA A 325 30.09 8.23 3.96
N ILE A 326 30.56 8.25 2.70
CA ILE A 326 29.75 7.90 1.54
C ILE A 326 30.37 6.75 0.78
N GLY A 327 29.56 5.78 0.39
CA GLY A 327 30.01 4.60 -0.34
C GLY A 327 29.08 4.18 -1.45
N GLY A 328 29.63 3.56 -2.48
CA GLY A 328 28.83 3.05 -3.58
C GLY A 328 27.82 1.99 -3.15
N LEU A 329 28.13 1.20 -2.13
CA LEU A 329 27.19 0.25 -1.52
C LEU A 329 26.73 0.73 -0.13
N VAL A 330 27.70 1.09 0.73
CA VAL A 330 27.45 1.38 2.15
C VAL A 330 28.24 2.60 2.58
N GLY A 331 27.59 3.53 3.30
CA GLY A 331 28.30 4.67 3.89
C GLY A 331 29.30 4.21 4.94
N TRP A 332 28.85 3.57 6.00
CA TRP A 332 29.70 3.02 7.05
C TRP A 332 29.36 1.55 7.37
N ASN A 333 30.31 0.68 7.18
CA ASN A 333 30.22 -0.73 7.54
C ASN A 333 30.80 -0.97 8.94
N VAL A 334 29.96 -0.95 9.96
CA VAL A 334 30.35 -1.11 11.38
C VAL A 334 30.20 -2.56 11.78
N GLN A 335 31.25 -3.36 11.64
CA GLN A 335 31.28 -4.81 11.92
C GLN A 335 30.33 -5.68 11.06
N GLY A 336 29.60 -5.09 10.12
CA GLY A 336 28.78 -5.82 9.17
C GLY A 336 29.60 -6.57 8.14
N THR A 337 28.99 -7.55 7.46
CA THR A 337 29.60 -8.33 6.39
C THR A 337 29.02 -7.92 5.05
N ILE A 338 29.87 -7.70 4.05
CA ILE A 338 29.49 -7.43 2.65
C ILE A 338 30.12 -8.51 1.78
N THR A 339 29.32 -9.26 1.04
CA THR A 339 29.81 -10.39 0.22
C THR A 339 29.14 -10.47 -1.13
N GLY A 340 29.92 -10.61 -2.20
CA GLY A 340 29.42 -10.83 -3.55
C GLY A 340 28.65 -9.65 -4.14
N CYS A 341 28.98 -8.42 -3.73
CA CYS A 341 28.28 -7.19 -4.11
C CYS A 341 29.10 -6.35 -5.08
N TYR A 342 28.42 -5.50 -5.86
CA TYR A 342 29.13 -4.53 -6.68
C TYR A 342 28.42 -3.18 -6.77
N SER A 343 29.20 -2.13 -7.08
CA SER A 343 28.69 -0.78 -7.35
C SER A 343 29.33 -0.20 -8.61
N LEU A 344 28.48 0.35 -9.48
CA LEU A 344 28.88 1.03 -10.71
C LEU A 344 28.43 2.50 -10.72
N MET A 345 27.82 3.01 -9.64
CA MET A 345 27.22 4.33 -9.58
C MET A 345 28.23 5.48 -9.67
N THR A 346 27.75 6.66 -10.01
CA THR A 346 28.54 7.91 -9.94
C THR A 346 28.30 8.61 -8.60
N ILE A 347 29.38 8.97 -7.89
CA ILE A 347 29.37 9.72 -6.64
C ILE A 347 29.93 11.12 -6.92
N THR A 348 29.15 12.17 -6.69
CA THR A 348 29.57 13.56 -6.78
C THR A 348 29.59 14.21 -5.41
N ALA A 349 30.74 14.64 -4.93
CA ALA A 349 30.90 15.32 -3.65
C ALA A 349 31.30 16.80 -3.88
N PHE A 350 30.57 17.72 -3.24
CA PHE A 350 30.83 19.17 -3.27
C PHE A 350 31.58 19.67 -2.03
N THR A 351 31.77 18.83 -1.04
CA THR A 351 32.51 19.10 0.20
C THR A 351 33.40 17.92 0.50
N ALA A 352 34.45 18.10 1.28
CA ALA A 352 35.33 17.04 1.71
C ALA A 352 34.53 15.99 2.55
N VAL A 353 34.70 14.73 2.26
CA VAL A 353 34.04 13.60 2.91
C VAL A 353 34.85 12.33 2.67
N ASN A 354 34.75 11.35 3.55
CA ASN A 354 35.28 10.02 3.27
C ASN A 354 34.45 9.35 2.19
N ALA A 355 34.98 9.14 1.01
CA ALA A 355 34.27 8.56 -0.13
C ALA A 355 34.96 7.28 -0.62
N GLY A 356 34.21 6.23 -0.81
CA GLY A 356 34.66 4.95 -1.34
C GLY A 356 33.77 4.38 -2.41
N GLY A 357 34.33 3.76 -3.44
CA GLY A 357 33.58 3.11 -4.51
C GLY A 357 32.64 1.98 -4.02
N LEU A 358 33.02 1.28 -2.95
CA LEU A 358 32.17 0.31 -2.26
C LEU A 358 31.68 0.85 -0.92
N VAL A 359 32.60 1.22 -0.03
CA VAL A 359 32.33 1.58 1.36
C VAL A 359 33.07 2.86 1.71
N GLY A 360 32.44 3.83 2.33
CA GLY A 360 33.05 5.08 2.76
C GLY A 360 33.90 4.92 4.02
N GLY A 361 33.40 4.23 5.03
CA GLY A 361 34.12 3.83 6.26
C GLY A 361 33.93 2.36 6.52
N ASN A 362 35.01 1.60 6.78
CA ASN A 362 34.92 0.15 6.91
C ASN A 362 35.62 -0.39 8.14
N GLU A 363 34.88 -1.08 8.97
CA GLU A 363 35.33 -1.82 10.17
C GLU A 363 34.94 -3.30 10.14
N GLY A 364 34.36 -3.79 9.03
CA GLY A 364 33.89 -5.16 8.87
C GLY A 364 34.41 -5.85 7.59
N PRO A 365 34.19 -7.17 7.46
CA PRO A 365 34.63 -7.93 6.31
C PRO A 365 33.91 -7.48 5.00
N VAL A 366 34.70 -7.30 3.93
CA VAL A 366 34.23 -7.10 2.58
C VAL A 366 34.90 -8.14 1.69
N THR A 367 34.14 -9.06 1.10
CA THR A 367 34.65 -10.20 0.34
C THR A 367 33.94 -10.35 -1.00
N ALA A 368 34.66 -10.83 -2.02
CA ALA A 368 34.11 -11.10 -3.35
C ALA A 368 33.31 -9.94 -3.95
N SER A 369 33.67 -8.70 -3.61
CA SER A 369 32.94 -7.50 -3.98
C SER A 369 33.84 -6.51 -4.73
N PHE A 370 33.28 -5.75 -5.67
CA PHE A 370 34.06 -4.80 -6.45
C PHE A 370 33.29 -3.50 -6.71
N ALA A 371 34.01 -2.44 -7.01
CA ALA A 371 33.47 -1.19 -7.52
C ALA A 371 34.13 -0.79 -8.84
N ALA A 372 33.31 -0.30 -9.75
CA ALA A 372 33.73 0.52 -10.87
C ALA A 372 32.97 1.85 -10.83
N SER A 373 32.83 2.40 -9.62
CA SER A 373 32.15 3.66 -9.36
C SER A 373 33.05 4.83 -9.73
N GLU A 374 32.49 5.85 -10.36
CA GLU A 374 33.15 7.14 -10.59
C GLU A 374 32.97 8.04 -9.37
N ILE A 375 34.06 8.60 -8.83
CA ILE A 375 34.01 9.54 -7.73
C ILE A 375 34.49 10.90 -8.24
N VAL A 376 33.63 11.90 -8.26
CA VAL A 376 33.86 13.24 -8.75
C VAL A 376 33.84 14.21 -7.58
N ALA A 377 35.01 14.83 -7.29
CA ALA A 377 35.08 15.96 -6.38
C ALA A 377 34.87 17.26 -7.16
N LYS A 378 33.95 18.10 -6.69
CA LYS A 378 33.68 19.43 -7.25
C LYS A 378 33.98 20.47 -6.18
N ALA A 379 34.75 21.50 -6.54
CA ALA A 379 35.02 22.64 -5.70
C ALA A 379 33.85 23.63 -5.69
#